data_040fa071f90c009c1b42c40e3ec3cc7b
#
_entry.id   040fa071f90c009c1b42c40e3ec3cc7b
#
_cell.length_a   1.000
_cell.length_b   1.000
_cell.length_c   1.000
_cell.angle_alpha   90.00
_cell.angle_beta   90.00
_cell.angle_gamma   90.00
#
_symmetry.space_group_name_H-M   'P 1'
#
loop_
_entity.id
_entity.type
_entity.pdbx_description
1 polymer ?
#
loop_
_entity_poly.entity_id
_entity_poly.type
_entity_poly.pdbx_seq_one_letter_code
_entity_poly.pdbx_strand_id
1 'polypeptide(L)'
;PTDLDDGRMGTIHDFVLSLPAEMTPDRLLARAESIEAAISDVLNGAAEDDPFNRLITAVELAAGEANWLRAWYRYLRQAGLNFSVPTVVDALQNAPTVVRGLIALFLCRHDPAFAGDRAAAEEAAQGAIRDGLAQVAAINDDRLLRQYRAVVEAMLRTNAFAPAGADALAFKLDSALVPGLPKPLPWREIFVYARR
;
A
#
# COMPACT_ATOMS: atom_id res chain seq x y z
N PRO A 1 31.26 0.51 9.92
CA PRO A 1 31.51 1.03 8.57
C PRO A 1 32.70 0.30 7.96
N THR A 2 32.57 -0.11 6.73
CA THR A 2 33.62 -0.77 5.96
C THR A 2 34.00 0.14 4.82
N ASP A 3 35.31 0.41 4.66
CA ASP A 3 35.81 1.15 3.50
C ASP A 3 35.71 0.26 2.26
N LEU A 4 35.11 0.77 1.21
CA LEU A 4 35.01 0.09 -0.08
C LEU A 4 36.16 0.61 -0.98
N ASP A 5 36.71 -0.27 -1.83
CA ASP A 5 37.89 0.02 -2.66
C ASP A 5 37.75 1.27 -3.58
N ASP A 6 36.56 1.81 -3.70
CA ASP A 6 36.25 3.02 -4.50
C ASP A 6 36.09 4.31 -3.65
N GLY A 7 36.48 4.26 -2.37
CA GLY A 7 36.41 5.39 -1.44
C GLY A 7 35.01 5.65 -0.88
N ARG A 8 34.04 4.76 -1.14
CA ARG A 8 32.73 4.80 -0.49
C ARG A 8 32.77 4.05 0.84
N MET A 9 31.98 4.52 1.79
CA MET A 9 31.79 3.85 3.07
C MET A 9 30.57 2.95 2.98
N GLY A 10 30.76 1.66 3.23
CA GLY A 10 29.67 0.68 3.39
C GLY A 10 29.36 0.47 4.87
N THR A 11 28.12 0.13 5.17
CA THR A 11 27.70 -0.27 6.54
C THR A 11 27.07 -1.66 6.47
N ILE A 12 27.55 -2.54 7.33
CA ILE A 12 26.93 -3.84 7.58
C ILE A 12 25.99 -3.65 8.76
N HIS A 13 24.71 -3.95 8.56
CA HIS A 13 23.70 -3.93 9.61
C HIS A 13 23.33 -5.35 9.97
N ASP A 14 23.28 -5.63 11.27
CA ASP A 14 22.85 -6.90 11.83
C ASP A 14 21.53 -6.65 12.58
N PHE A 15 20.50 -7.42 12.27
CA PHE A 15 19.15 -7.22 12.81
C PHE A 15 18.69 -8.46 13.56
N VAL A 16 18.16 -8.25 14.75
CA VAL A 16 17.40 -9.28 15.49
C VAL A 16 15.92 -8.98 15.28
N LEU A 17 15.22 -9.90 14.63
CA LEU A 17 13.80 -9.77 14.35
C LEU A 17 12.97 -10.51 15.42
N SER A 18 12.00 -9.81 16.00
CA SER A 18 10.96 -10.42 16.82
C SER A 18 9.78 -10.79 15.94
N LEU A 19 9.47 -12.08 15.81
CA LEU A 19 8.40 -12.56 14.99
C LEU A 19 7.05 -12.48 15.73
N PRO A 20 5.97 -12.07 15.07
CA PRO A 20 4.61 -12.28 15.57
C PRO A 20 4.35 -13.79 15.77
N ALA A 21 3.46 -14.15 16.71
CA ALA A 21 3.17 -15.54 17.05
C ALA A 21 2.73 -16.42 15.87
N GLU A 22 2.16 -15.81 14.85
CA GLU A 22 1.67 -16.48 13.64
C GLU A 22 2.70 -16.59 12.51
N MET A 23 3.86 -15.95 12.66
CA MET A 23 4.94 -15.96 11.67
C MET A 23 5.98 -17.01 12.06
N THR A 24 6.13 -18.03 11.22
CA THR A 24 7.21 -19.02 11.42
C THR A 24 8.51 -18.54 10.77
N PRO A 25 9.69 -18.98 11.30
CA PRO A 25 10.97 -18.68 10.68
C PRO A 25 11.06 -19.07 9.21
N ASP A 26 10.46 -20.21 8.82
CA ASP A 26 10.47 -20.68 7.43
C ASP A 26 9.69 -19.74 6.49
N ARG A 27 8.55 -19.20 6.94
CA ARG A 27 7.79 -18.20 6.19
C ARG A 27 8.56 -16.89 6.05
N LEU A 28 9.29 -16.48 7.08
CA LEU A 28 10.16 -15.31 7.02
C LEU A 28 11.29 -15.53 6.01
N LEU A 29 11.97 -16.68 6.09
CA LEU A 29 13.08 -17.03 5.20
C LEU A 29 12.66 -17.13 3.74
N ALA A 30 11.47 -17.66 3.47
CA ALA A 30 10.90 -17.71 2.12
C ALA A 30 10.71 -16.31 1.49
N ARG A 31 10.72 -15.25 2.31
CA ARG A 31 10.56 -13.86 1.91
C ARG A 31 11.77 -12.97 2.23
N ALA A 32 12.89 -13.59 2.63
CA ALA A 32 14.08 -12.88 3.09
C ALA A 32 14.52 -11.79 2.10
N GLU A 33 14.64 -12.12 0.82
CA GLU A 33 15.05 -11.20 -0.24
C GLU A 33 14.14 -9.96 -0.32
N SER A 34 12.82 -10.15 -0.25
CA SER A 34 11.84 -9.04 -0.28
C SER A 34 11.94 -8.16 0.97
N ILE A 35 12.19 -8.76 2.13
CA ILE A 35 12.32 -8.05 3.42
C ILE A 35 13.64 -7.30 3.46
N GLU A 36 14.73 -7.92 3.02
CA GLU A 36 16.05 -7.29 2.92
C GLU A 36 16.03 -6.09 1.96
N ALA A 37 15.38 -6.23 0.81
CA ALA A 37 15.18 -5.13 -0.12
C ALA A 37 14.40 -3.97 0.52
N ALA A 38 13.31 -4.26 1.24
CA ALA A 38 12.51 -3.24 1.92
C ALA A 38 13.31 -2.52 3.02
N ILE A 39 14.11 -3.24 3.80
CA ILE A 39 15.00 -2.66 4.82
C ILE A 39 16.06 -1.78 4.15
N SER A 40 16.68 -2.28 3.09
CA SER A 40 17.66 -1.54 2.29
C SER A 40 17.07 -0.23 1.75
N ASP A 41 15.85 -0.28 1.21
CA ASP A 41 15.17 0.90 0.69
C ASP A 41 14.94 1.97 1.77
N VAL A 42 14.56 1.55 2.99
CA VAL A 42 14.41 2.47 4.13
C VAL A 42 15.76 3.07 4.55
N LEU A 43 16.78 2.25 4.71
CA LEU A 43 18.10 2.69 5.15
C LEU A 43 18.78 3.63 4.14
N ASN A 44 18.50 3.46 2.84
CA ASN A 44 19.02 4.31 1.77
C ASN A 44 18.08 5.49 1.43
N GLY A 45 17.01 5.69 2.18
CA GLY A 45 16.06 6.78 1.94
C GLY A 45 15.19 6.58 0.69
N ALA A 46 15.18 5.38 0.12
CA ALA A 46 14.33 5.01 -1.02
C ALA A 46 12.89 4.69 -0.61
N ALA A 47 12.62 4.42 0.67
CA ALA A 47 11.29 4.22 1.24
C ALA A 47 11.14 5.01 2.55
N GLU A 48 9.88 5.37 2.90
CA GLU A 48 9.59 6.01 4.20
C GLU A 48 9.73 4.99 5.34
N ASP A 49 10.32 5.43 6.47
CA ASP A 49 10.33 4.68 7.73
C ASP A 49 9.08 5.01 8.53
N ASP A 50 8.02 4.25 8.32
CA ASP A 50 6.75 4.41 9.02
C ASP A 50 6.02 3.07 9.27
N PRO A 51 4.94 3.05 10.08
CA PRO A 51 4.22 1.82 10.39
C PRO A 51 3.65 1.05 9.19
N PHE A 52 3.48 1.65 7.99
CA PHE A 52 3.03 0.92 6.80
C PHE A 52 3.99 -0.21 6.42
N ASN A 53 5.28 -0.11 6.77
CA ASN A 53 6.25 -1.16 6.51
C ASN A 53 5.91 -2.48 7.23
N ARG A 54 5.12 -2.46 8.31
CA ARG A 54 4.62 -3.68 8.97
C ARG A 54 3.75 -4.54 8.06
N LEU A 55 3.05 -3.92 7.09
CA LEU A 55 2.20 -4.66 6.16
C LEU A 55 2.99 -5.57 5.22
N ILE A 56 4.28 -5.30 5.01
CA ILE A 56 5.17 -6.15 4.21
C ILE A 56 5.27 -7.54 4.82
N THR A 57 5.37 -7.63 6.15
CA THR A 57 5.43 -8.92 6.85
C THR A 57 4.05 -9.44 7.25
N ALA A 58 3.18 -8.60 7.80
CA ALA A 58 1.90 -9.01 8.38
C ALA A 58 0.85 -9.42 7.32
N VAL A 59 0.84 -8.76 6.17
CA VAL A 59 -0.12 -9.02 5.07
C VAL A 59 0.57 -9.65 3.86
N GLU A 60 1.89 -9.81 3.94
CA GLU A 60 2.74 -10.39 2.88
C GLU A 60 2.77 -9.53 1.60
N LEU A 61 2.82 -8.23 1.74
CA LEU A 61 2.91 -7.29 0.64
C LEU A 61 4.34 -7.13 0.13
N ALA A 62 4.46 -6.73 -1.14
CA ALA A 62 5.69 -6.14 -1.65
C ALA A 62 5.87 -4.71 -1.10
N ALA A 63 7.11 -4.21 -1.02
CA ALA A 63 7.41 -2.85 -0.56
C ALA A 63 6.66 -1.77 -1.37
N GLY A 64 6.57 -1.94 -2.70
CA GLY A 64 5.79 -1.06 -3.57
C GLY A 64 4.29 -1.05 -3.26
N GLU A 65 3.72 -2.20 -2.91
CA GLU A 65 2.30 -2.32 -2.54
C GLU A 65 2.00 -1.62 -1.20
N ALA A 66 2.88 -1.76 -0.22
CA ALA A 66 2.80 -1.00 1.03
C ALA A 66 2.89 0.51 0.78
N ASN A 67 3.73 0.93 -0.18
CA ASN A 67 3.85 2.32 -0.60
C ASN A 67 2.57 2.86 -1.27
N TRP A 68 1.85 2.04 -2.04
CA TRP A 68 0.55 2.44 -2.61
C TRP A 68 -0.49 2.67 -1.51
N LEU A 69 -0.58 1.77 -0.53
CA LEU A 69 -1.49 1.93 0.62
C LEU A 69 -1.18 3.20 1.42
N ARG A 70 0.11 3.51 1.60
CA ARG A 70 0.57 4.75 2.23
C ARG A 70 0.13 5.98 1.42
N ALA A 71 0.31 5.97 0.11
CA ALA A 71 -0.09 7.07 -0.77
C ALA A 71 -1.62 7.27 -0.75
N TRP A 72 -2.40 6.20 -0.78
CA TRP A 72 -3.87 6.29 -0.67
C TRP A 72 -4.30 6.84 0.69
N TYR A 73 -3.62 6.47 1.78
CA TYR A 73 -3.85 7.08 3.08
C TYR A 73 -3.54 8.59 3.07
N ARG A 74 -2.44 9.01 2.47
CA ARG A 74 -2.09 10.44 2.37
C ARG A 74 -3.16 11.22 1.63
N TYR A 75 -3.71 10.65 0.57
CA TYR A 75 -4.86 11.23 -0.13
C TYR A 75 -6.09 11.30 0.78
N LEU A 76 -6.46 10.21 1.43
CA LEU A 76 -7.61 10.17 2.33
C LEU A 76 -7.47 11.18 3.49
N ARG A 77 -6.27 11.35 4.03
CA ARG A 77 -5.98 12.38 5.03
C ARG A 77 -6.28 13.79 4.49
N GLN A 78 -5.86 14.08 3.27
CA GLN A 78 -6.17 15.36 2.60
C GLN A 78 -7.66 15.49 2.32
N ALA A 79 -8.34 14.40 2.01
CA ALA A 79 -9.80 14.34 1.81
C ALA A 79 -10.63 14.40 3.12
N GLY A 80 -9.97 14.51 4.28
CA GLY A 80 -10.64 14.68 5.57
C GLY A 80 -10.70 13.44 6.46
N LEU A 81 -10.02 12.34 6.10
CA LEU A 81 -9.88 11.18 6.97
C LEU A 81 -9.12 11.54 8.25
N ASN A 82 -9.73 11.30 9.41
CA ASN A 82 -9.18 11.69 10.70
C ASN A 82 -8.74 10.50 11.57
N PHE A 83 -7.98 9.56 10.98
CA PHE A 83 -7.37 8.44 11.70
C PHE A 83 -5.84 8.60 11.71
N SER A 84 -5.21 8.19 12.81
CA SER A 84 -3.75 8.18 12.92
C SER A 84 -3.13 7.07 12.05
N VAL A 85 -1.86 7.21 11.68
CA VAL A 85 -1.14 6.16 10.92
C VAL A 85 -1.19 4.80 11.63
N PRO A 86 -0.89 4.68 12.94
CA PRO A 86 -1.00 3.39 13.63
C PRO A 86 -2.39 2.76 13.53
N THR A 87 -3.46 3.55 13.78
CA THR A 87 -4.84 3.06 13.69
C THR A 87 -5.17 2.51 12.29
N VAL A 88 -4.70 3.21 11.25
CA VAL A 88 -4.93 2.77 9.86
C VAL A 88 -4.17 1.49 9.56
N VAL A 89 -2.91 1.40 9.96
CA VAL A 89 -2.10 0.21 9.74
C VAL A 89 -2.66 -0.99 10.49
N ASP A 90 -3.12 -0.81 11.73
CA ASP A 90 -3.73 -1.88 12.52
C ASP A 90 -5.02 -2.39 11.84
N ALA A 91 -5.88 -1.50 11.34
CA ALA A 91 -7.09 -1.88 10.60
C ALA A 91 -6.78 -2.64 9.29
N LEU A 92 -5.75 -2.20 8.54
CA LEU A 92 -5.30 -2.89 7.33
C LEU A 92 -4.70 -4.27 7.65
N GLN A 93 -3.91 -4.37 8.72
CA GLN A 93 -3.30 -5.62 9.18
C GLN A 93 -4.35 -6.64 9.61
N ASN A 94 -5.43 -6.18 10.26
CA ASN A 94 -6.54 -7.02 10.72
C ASN A 94 -7.49 -7.47 9.60
N ALA A 95 -7.37 -6.91 8.39
CA ALA A 95 -8.21 -7.25 7.25
C ALA A 95 -7.39 -7.66 6.00
N PRO A 96 -6.54 -8.70 6.08
CA PRO A 96 -5.59 -9.04 5.01
C PRO A 96 -6.28 -9.41 3.70
N THR A 97 -7.46 -10.02 3.75
CA THR A 97 -8.25 -10.35 2.55
C THR A 97 -8.71 -9.08 1.82
N VAL A 98 -9.16 -8.07 2.56
CA VAL A 98 -9.54 -6.76 1.97
C VAL A 98 -8.33 -6.10 1.33
N VAL A 99 -7.20 -6.05 2.05
CA VAL A 99 -5.97 -5.41 1.54
C VAL A 99 -5.49 -6.07 0.26
N ARG A 100 -5.37 -7.41 0.23
CA ARG A 100 -4.98 -8.13 -0.98
C ARG A 100 -5.99 -7.93 -2.13
N GLY A 101 -7.28 -7.88 -1.82
CA GLY A 101 -8.31 -7.53 -2.79
C GLY A 101 -8.15 -6.13 -3.38
N LEU A 102 -7.83 -5.13 -2.55
CA LEU A 102 -7.55 -3.75 -3.01
C LEU A 102 -6.34 -3.69 -3.95
N ILE A 103 -5.25 -4.39 -3.59
CA ILE A 103 -4.05 -4.48 -4.43
C ILE A 103 -4.37 -5.19 -5.75
N ALA A 104 -5.09 -6.32 -5.70
CA ALA A 104 -5.49 -7.06 -6.91
C ALA A 104 -6.37 -6.21 -7.83
N LEU A 105 -7.33 -5.46 -7.27
CA LEU A 105 -8.18 -4.53 -8.01
C LEU A 105 -7.36 -3.43 -8.68
N PHE A 106 -6.39 -2.86 -7.96
CA PHE A 106 -5.50 -1.85 -8.51
C PHE A 106 -4.64 -2.39 -9.66
N LEU A 107 -4.04 -3.56 -9.48
CA LEU A 107 -3.21 -4.22 -10.49
C LEU A 107 -4.01 -4.55 -11.75
N CYS A 108 -5.16 -5.23 -11.62
CA CYS A 108 -5.93 -5.63 -12.79
C CYS A 108 -6.48 -4.44 -13.59
N ARG A 109 -6.71 -3.29 -12.95
CA ARG A 109 -7.19 -2.08 -13.63
C ARG A 109 -6.09 -1.25 -14.27
N HIS A 110 -4.90 -1.20 -13.67
CA HIS A 110 -3.90 -0.18 -14.00
C HIS A 110 -2.55 -0.71 -14.46
N ASP A 111 -2.19 -1.96 -14.13
CA ASP A 111 -0.92 -2.52 -14.58
C ASP A 111 -0.97 -2.83 -16.09
N PRO A 112 -0.13 -2.18 -16.91
CA PRO A 112 -0.07 -2.47 -18.35
C PRO A 112 0.45 -3.88 -18.63
N ALA A 113 1.24 -4.47 -17.73
CA ALA A 113 1.77 -5.83 -17.85
C ALA A 113 0.81 -6.92 -17.33
N PHE A 114 -0.36 -6.54 -16.82
CA PHE A 114 -1.32 -7.51 -16.31
C PHE A 114 -1.71 -8.51 -17.40
N ALA A 115 -1.40 -9.79 -17.17
CA ALA A 115 -1.73 -10.90 -18.06
C ALA A 115 -3.01 -11.61 -17.58
N GLY A 116 -3.96 -11.81 -18.48
CA GLY A 116 -5.21 -12.52 -18.21
C GLY A 116 -6.47 -11.69 -18.48
N ASP A 117 -7.61 -12.26 -18.12
CA ASP A 117 -8.90 -11.59 -18.24
C ASP A 117 -9.08 -10.54 -17.13
N ARG A 118 -9.02 -9.26 -17.51
CA ARG A 118 -9.15 -8.13 -16.57
C ARG A 118 -10.54 -8.08 -15.94
N ALA A 119 -11.59 -8.41 -16.68
CA ALA A 119 -12.97 -8.36 -16.18
C ALA A 119 -13.20 -9.44 -15.10
N ALA A 120 -12.74 -10.65 -15.37
CA ALA A 120 -12.81 -11.76 -14.41
C ALA A 120 -11.95 -11.46 -13.16
N ALA A 121 -10.76 -10.91 -13.34
CA ALA A 121 -9.89 -10.52 -12.22
C ALA A 121 -10.47 -9.39 -11.38
N GLU A 122 -11.10 -8.40 -12.01
CA GLU A 122 -11.78 -7.30 -11.32
C GLU A 122 -12.96 -7.82 -10.49
N GLU A 123 -13.80 -8.71 -11.06
CA GLU A 123 -14.91 -9.34 -10.35
C GLU A 123 -14.43 -10.15 -9.13
N ALA A 124 -13.38 -10.95 -9.30
CA ALA A 124 -12.77 -11.72 -8.23
C ALA A 124 -12.22 -10.82 -7.10
N ALA A 125 -11.51 -9.75 -7.47
CA ALA A 125 -10.97 -8.79 -6.49
C ALA A 125 -12.08 -8.08 -5.73
N GLN A 126 -13.13 -7.63 -6.42
CA GLN A 126 -14.30 -7.02 -5.79
C GLN A 126 -15.05 -8.01 -4.89
N GLY A 127 -15.14 -9.28 -5.28
CA GLY A 127 -15.67 -10.37 -4.45
C GLY A 127 -14.87 -10.50 -3.15
N ALA A 128 -13.56 -10.64 -3.25
CA ALA A 128 -12.67 -10.76 -2.08
C ALA A 128 -12.79 -9.55 -1.14
N ILE A 129 -12.91 -8.33 -1.69
CA ILE A 129 -13.11 -7.13 -0.87
C ILE A 129 -14.46 -7.20 -0.14
N ARG A 130 -15.57 -7.58 -0.82
CA ARG A 130 -16.89 -7.69 -0.19
C ARG A 130 -16.88 -8.72 0.93
N ASP A 131 -16.35 -9.91 0.66
CA ASP A 131 -16.30 -11.00 1.61
C ASP A 131 -15.42 -10.68 2.82
N GLY A 132 -14.27 -10.04 2.57
CA GLY A 132 -13.39 -9.56 3.63
C GLY A 132 -14.03 -8.48 4.49
N LEU A 133 -14.72 -7.50 3.90
CA LEU A 133 -15.45 -6.46 4.65
C LEU A 133 -16.58 -7.05 5.51
N ALA A 134 -17.24 -8.11 5.05
CA ALA A 134 -18.29 -8.77 5.84
C ALA A 134 -17.76 -9.42 7.14
N GLN A 135 -16.45 -9.65 7.25
CA GLN A 135 -15.80 -10.20 8.44
C GLN A 135 -15.29 -9.13 9.40
N VAL A 136 -15.30 -7.85 9.00
CA VAL A 136 -14.81 -6.75 9.83
C VAL A 136 -15.86 -6.39 10.88
N ALA A 137 -15.56 -6.65 12.16
CA ALA A 137 -16.48 -6.39 13.27
C ALA A 137 -16.45 -4.92 13.74
N ALA A 138 -15.30 -4.25 13.64
CA ALA A 138 -15.14 -2.89 14.14
C ALA A 138 -15.66 -1.86 13.12
N ILE A 139 -16.65 -1.06 13.53
CA ILE A 139 -17.32 -0.06 12.67
C ILE A 139 -16.33 0.94 12.08
N ASN A 140 -15.34 1.36 12.85
CA ASN A 140 -14.32 2.31 12.38
C ASN A 140 -13.40 1.70 11.32
N ASP A 141 -13.04 0.42 11.48
CA ASP A 141 -12.21 -0.30 10.53
C ASP A 141 -12.98 -0.54 9.22
N ASP A 142 -14.24 -0.98 9.31
CA ASP A 142 -15.11 -1.14 8.13
C ASP A 142 -15.25 0.19 7.36
N ARG A 143 -15.51 1.29 8.08
CA ARG A 143 -15.59 2.62 7.46
C ARG A 143 -14.28 3.01 6.76
N LEU A 144 -13.15 2.79 7.41
CA LEU A 144 -11.83 3.08 6.85
C LEU A 144 -11.54 2.26 5.60
N LEU A 145 -11.76 0.95 5.66
CA LEU A 145 -11.51 0.04 4.54
C LEU A 145 -12.40 0.34 3.33
N ARG A 146 -13.65 0.75 3.56
CA ARG A 146 -14.54 1.24 2.49
C ARG A 146 -14.05 2.54 1.86
N GLN A 147 -13.39 3.41 2.61
CA GLN A 147 -12.75 4.61 2.02
C GLN A 147 -11.54 4.25 1.16
N TYR A 148 -10.72 3.29 1.59
CA TYR A 148 -9.66 2.75 0.73
C TYR A 148 -10.21 2.16 -0.57
N ARG A 149 -11.27 1.35 -0.47
CA ARG A 149 -11.97 0.80 -1.63
C ARG A 149 -12.44 1.91 -2.57
N ALA A 150 -13.10 2.94 -2.04
CA ALA A 150 -13.59 4.06 -2.84
C ALA A 150 -12.46 4.79 -3.59
N VAL A 151 -11.28 4.97 -2.96
CA VAL A 151 -10.10 5.55 -3.64
C VAL A 151 -9.65 4.71 -4.82
N VAL A 152 -9.53 3.38 -4.65
CA VAL A 152 -9.11 2.48 -5.72
C VAL A 152 -10.15 2.45 -6.85
N GLU A 153 -11.44 2.42 -6.51
CA GLU A 153 -12.54 2.44 -7.49
C GLU A 153 -12.64 3.78 -8.24
N ALA A 154 -12.36 4.90 -7.55
CA ALA A 154 -12.36 6.23 -8.15
C ALA A 154 -11.16 6.49 -9.07
N MET A 155 -10.12 5.67 -9.00
CA MET A 155 -8.89 5.89 -9.74
C MET A 155 -9.09 5.65 -11.24
N LEU A 156 -8.80 6.68 -12.04
CA LEU A 156 -8.91 6.66 -13.49
C LEU A 156 -7.59 6.35 -14.17
N ARG A 157 -6.48 6.87 -13.64
CA ARG A 157 -5.12 6.70 -14.17
C ARG A 157 -4.10 6.86 -13.05
N THR A 158 -2.94 6.23 -13.25
CA THR A 158 -1.77 6.35 -12.37
C THR A 158 -0.49 6.21 -13.19
N ASN A 159 0.62 6.71 -12.64
CA ASN A 159 1.96 6.46 -13.14
C ASN A 159 2.73 5.38 -12.34
N ALA A 160 2.03 4.63 -11.48
CA ALA A 160 2.65 3.66 -10.57
C ALA A 160 3.52 2.61 -11.29
N PHE A 161 3.23 2.33 -12.57
CA PHE A 161 3.93 1.34 -13.40
C PHE A 161 4.89 1.99 -14.41
N ALA A 162 5.09 3.30 -14.33
CA ALA A 162 6.06 4.02 -15.14
C ALA A 162 7.30 4.36 -14.29
N PRO A 163 8.50 4.53 -14.89
CA PRO A 163 9.72 4.90 -14.14
C PRO A 163 9.54 6.13 -13.25
N ALA A 164 8.84 7.17 -13.72
CA ALA A 164 8.53 8.36 -12.93
C ALA A 164 7.70 8.10 -11.65
N GLY A 165 7.01 6.96 -11.56
CA GLY A 165 6.29 6.54 -10.35
C GLY A 165 7.21 6.19 -9.19
N ALA A 166 8.48 5.89 -9.46
CA ALA A 166 9.48 5.67 -8.41
C ALA A 166 9.82 6.95 -7.65
N ASP A 167 9.82 8.10 -8.32
CA ASP A 167 10.13 9.40 -7.71
C ASP A 167 8.89 10.02 -7.05
N ALA A 168 7.77 10.00 -7.75
CA ALA A 168 6.50 10.52 -7.27
C ALA A 168 5.32 9.75 -7.86
N LEU A 169 4.46 9.20 -7.00
CA LEU A 169 3.22 8.57 -7.41
C LEU A 169 2.15 9.62 -7.72
N ALA A 170 1.49 9.48 -8.86
CA ALA A 170 0.38 10.33 -9.25
C ALA A 170 -0.88 9.50 -9.53
N PHE A 171 -2.00 9.95 -8.99
CA PHE A 171 -3.31 9.35 -9.18
C PHE A 171 -4.29 10.38 -9.71
N LYS A 172 -4.95 10.07 -10.82
CA LYS A 172 -6.10 10.85 -11.30
C LYS A 172 -7.38 10.16 -10.84
N LEU A 173 -8.23 10.89 -10.10
CA LEU A 173 -9.43 10.35 -9.49
C LEU A 173 -10.70 11.01 -10.03
N ASP A 174 -11.77 10.25 -10.04
CA ASP A 174 -13.13 10.75 -10.17
C ASP A 174 -13.64 11.19 -8.81
N SER A 175 -13.67 12.48 -8.56
CA SER A 175 -14.04 13.04 -7.26
C SER A 175 -15.49 12.70 -6.86
N ALA A 176 -16.35 12.41 -7.82
CA ALA A 176 -17.73 12.01 -7.54
C ALA A 176 -17.84 10.64 -6.85
N LEU A 177 -16.80 9.79 -6.98
CA LEU A 177 -16.77 8.46 -6.39
C LEU A 177 -16.07 8.42 -5.02
N VAL A 178 -15.45 9.53 -4.60
CA VAL A 178 -14.77 9.61 -3.29
C VAL A 178 -15.72 10.21 -2.26
N PRO A 179 -16.19 9.43 -1.26
CA PRO A 179 -17.10 9.95 -0.26
C PRO A 179 -16.41 10.93 0.71
N GLY A 180 -17.14 11.94 1.13
CA GLY A 180 -16.70 12.87 2.18
C GLY A 180 -15.84 14.04 1.71
N LEU A 181 -15.60 14.19 0.41
CA LEU A 181 -14.89 15.35 -0.12
C LEU A 181 -15.65 16.66 0.15
N PRO A 182 -14.95 17.77 0.45
CA PRO A 182 -15.56 19.06 0.65
C PRO A 182 -16.19 19.59 -0.65
N LYS A 183 -17.26 20.37 -0.51
CA LYS A 183 -17.91 21.03 -1.66
C LYS A 183 -17.33 22.44 -1.87
N PRO A 184 -17.30 22.93 -3.13
CA PRO A 184 -17.76 22.29 -4.35
C PRO A 184 -16.84 21.15 -4.78
N LEU A 185 -17.42 20.02 -5.24
CA LEU A 185 -16.65 18.89 -5.74
C LEU A 185 -15.93 19.27 -7.04
N PRO A 186 -14.62 19.07 -7.15
CA PRO A 186 -13.93 19.20 -8.42
C PRO A 186 -14.41 18.11 -9.38
N TRP A 187 -14.37 18.38 -10.68
CA TRP A 187 -14.74 17.37 -11.68
C TRP A 187 -13.77 16.18 -11.65
N ARG A 188 -12.49 16.44 -11.45
CA ARG A 188 -11.42 15.43 -11.32
C ARG A 188 -10.34 15.99 -10.40
N GLU A 189 -9.66 15.09 -9.71
CA GLU A 189 -8.50 15.42 -8.89
C GLU A 189 -7.27 14.71 -9.41
N ILE A 190 -6.13 15.37 -9.27
CA ILE A 190 -4.82 14.74 -9.43
C ILE A 190 -4.10 14.89 -8.10
N PHE A 191 -3.86 13.75 -7.46
CA PHE A 191 -3.07 13.68 -6.25
C PHE A 191 -1.66 13.22 -6.60
N VAL A 192 -0.67 13.91 -6.06
CA VAL A 192 0.75 13.55 -6.22
C VAL A 192 1.33 13.29 -4.84
N TYR A 193 1.91 12.11 -4.69
CA TYR A 193 2.60 11.68 -3.50
C TYR A 193 4.09 11.52 -3.82
N ALA A 194 4.92 12.38 -3.24
CA ALA A 194 6.37 12.23 -3.21
C ALA A 194 6.79 11.76 -1.81
N ARG A 195 7.76 10.87 -1.76
CA ARG A 195 8.40 10.46 -0.50
C ARG A 195 9.06 11.66 0.16
N ARG A 196 9.13 11.66 1.47
CA ARG A 196 9.79 12.71 2.26
C ARG A 196 11.14 12.24 2.74
#